data_0190e7ddb041c3ffc163737f353a4c8b
#
_entry.id   0190e7ddb041c3ffc163737f353a4c8b
#
_cell.length_a   1.000
_cell.length_b   1.000
_cell.length_c   1.000
_cell.angle_alpha   90.00
_cell.angle_beta   90.00
_cell.angle_gamma   90.00
#
_symmetry.space_group_name_H-M   'P 1'
#
loop_
_entity.id
_entity.type
_entity.pdbx_description
1 polymer ?
#
loop_
_entity_poly.entity_id
_entity_poly.type
_entity_poly.pdbx_seq_one_letter_code
_entity_poly.pdbx_strand_id
1 'polypeptide(L)' 'MANAPAAGQALDVLALIARRGEPVPAAAIARDLGLPRSSVYHLLAVLVERGYVRHLPEERRYGLGLAAYELGSAYQR' A
#
# COMPACT_ATOMS: atom_id res chain seq x y z
N MET A 1 14.38 16.29 11.25
CA MET A 1 13.73 15.39 10.30
C MET A 1 12.77 14.43 11.00
N ALA A 2 11.66 14.18 10.39
CA ALA A 2 10.71 13.22 10.93
C ALA A 2 11.32 11.81 10.87
N ASN A 3 11.02 11.01 11.89
CA ASN A 3 11.56 9.66 11.97
C ASN A 3 10.48 8.68 12.43
N ALA A 4 9.71 8.17 11.49
CA ALA A 4 8.71 7.15 11.73
C ALA A 4 8.77 6.15 10.57
N PRO A 5 9.74 5.23 10.60
CA PRO A 5 9.99 4.33 9.46
C PRO A 5 8.76 3.58 8.97
N ALA A 6 7.94 3.05 9.87
CA ALA A 6 6.76 2.29 9.46
C ALA A 6 5.75 3.18 8.73
N ALA A 7 5.58 4.42 9.19
CA ALA A 7 4.67 5.35 8.53
C ALA A 7 5.14 5.66 7.12
N GLY A 8 6.44 5.94 6.97
CA GLY A 8 7.02 6.19 5.65
C GLY A 8 6.89 5.01 4.72
N GLN A 9 7.17 3.81 5.25
CA GLN A 9 7.06 2.58 4.45
C GLN A 9 5.63 2.33 3.99
N ALA A 10 4.64 2.58 4.86
CA ALA A 10 3.24 2.42 4.48
C ALA A 10 2.87 3.37 3.35
N LEU A 11 3.31 4.61 3.44
CA LEU A 11 3.05 5.60 2.38
C LEU A 11 3.75 5.19 1.08
N ASP A 12 4.96 4.61 1.18
CA ASP A 12 5.68 4.13 0.00
C ASP A 12 4.93 2.99 -0.68
N VAL A 13 4.30 2.11 0.10
CA VAL A 13 3.49 1.03 -0.46
C VAL A 13 2.33 1.61 -1.27
N LEU A 14 1.62 2.58 -0.70
CA LEU A 14 0.49 3.21 -1.40
C LEU A 14 0.97 3.91 -2.68
N ALA A 15 2.05 4.65 -2.61
CA ALA A 15 2.59 5.34 -3.76
C ALA A 15 3.01 4.36 -4.86
N LEU A 16 3.59 3.23 -4.47
CA LEU A 16 3.99 2.21 -5.44
C LEU A 16 2.79 1.64 -6.19
N ILE A 17 1.74 1.24 -5.45
CA ILE A 17 0.54 0.70 -6.07
C ILE A 17 -0.08 1.73 -7.01
N ALA A 18 -0.13 2.98 -6.57
CA ALA A 18 -0.71 4.06 -7.37
C ALA A 18 0.06 4.24 -8.70
N ARG A 19 1.40 4.22 -8.63
CA ARG A 19 2.23 4.38 -9.83
C ARG A 19 2.06 3.24 -10.82
N ARG A 20 1.84 2.01 -10.30
CA ARG A 20 1.66 0.85 -11.17
C ARG A 20 0.35 0.91 -11.94
N GLY A 21 -0.66 1.55 -11.36
CA GLY A 21 -1.96 1.70 -12.00
C GLY A 21 -2.76 0.40 -12.07
N GLU A 22 -2.32 -0.65 -11.40
CA GLU A 22 -2.99 -1.93 -11.34
C GLU A 22 -2.57 -2.66 -10.07
N PRO A 23 -3.32 -3.67 -9.63
CA PRO A 23 -2.96 -4.40 -8.43
C PRO A 23 -1.58 -5.07 -8.53
N VAL A 24 -0.86 -5.14 -7.41
CA VAL A 24 0.53 -5.55 -7.35
C VAL A 24 0.71 -6.70 -6.35
N PRO A 25 1.50 -7.73 -6.68
CA PRO A 25 1.80 -8.79 -5.70
C PRO A 25 2.70 -8.29 -4.57
N ALA A 26 2.54 -8.86 -3.38
CA ALA A 26 3.38 -8.48 -2.24
C ALA A 26 4.88 -8.66 -2.53
N ALA A 27 5.24 -9.71 -3.29
CA ALA A 27 6.63 -9.95 -3.64
C ALA A 27 7.23 -8.80 -4.46
N ALA A 28 6.45 -8.23 -5.37
CA ALA A 28 6.91 -7.09 -6.17
C ALA A 28 7.08 -5.85 -5.31
N ILE A 29 6.17 -5.64 -4.36
CA ILE A 29 6.28 -4.52 -3.43
C ILE A 29 7.56 -4.65 -2.60
N ALA A 30 7.81 -5.85 -2.06
CA ALA A 30 9.01 -6.10 -1.25
C ALA A 30 10.27 -5.84 -2.04
N ARG A 31 10.33 -6.35 -3.27
CA ARG A 31 11.50 -6.16 -4.14
C ARG A 31 11.73 -4.69 -4.46
N ASP A 32 10.69 -4.00 -4.87
CA ASP A 32 10.84 -2.62 -5.33
C ASP A 32 11.16 -1.66 -4.18
N LEU A 33 10.67 -1.94 -2.98
CA LEU A 33 10.95 -1.09 -1.81
C LEU A 33 12.16 -1.55 -1.01
N GLY A 34 12.75 -2.70 -1.35
CA GLY A 34 13.89 -3.22 -0.62
C GLY A 34 13.55 -3.63 0.81
N LEU A 35 12.35 -4.17 1.02
CA LEU A 35 11.89 -4.57 2.35
C LEU A 35 11.74 -6.08 2.44
N PRO A 36 11.94 -6.66 3.65
CA PRO A 36 11.62 -8.06 3.86
C PRO A 36 10.14 -8.31 3.59
N ARG A 37 9.83 -9.49 3.05
CA ARG A 37 8.45 -9.82 2.72
C ARG A 37 7.54 -9.79 3.94
N SER A 38 8.04 -10.23 5.10
CA SER A 38 7.26 -10.21 6.33
C SER A 38 6.85 -8.78 6.71
N SER A 39 7.76 -7.82 6.53
CA SER A 39 7.46 -6.41 6.81
C SER A 39 6.36 -5.90 5.89
N VAL A 40 6.44 -6.26 4.60
CA VAL A 40 5.43 -5.85 3.63
C VAL A 40 4.05 -6.42 4.02
N TYR A 41 3.98 -7.68 4.43
CA TYR A 41 2.71 -8.27 4.84
C TYR A 41 2.13 -7.56 6.07
N HIS A 42 2.97 -7.16 7.02
CA HIS A 42 2.49 -6.40 8.18
C HIS A 42 1.92 -5.03 7.78
N LEU A 43 2.62 -4.34 6.88
CA LEU A 43 2.16 -3.04 6.39
C LEU A 43 0.85 -3.19 5.62
N LEU A 44 0.79 -4.20 4.74
CA LEU A 44 -0.42 -4.45 3.95
C LEU A 44 -1.61 -4.78 4.83
N ALA A 45 -1.38 -5.57 5.90
CA ALA A 45 -2.48 -5.93 6.82
C ALA A 45 -3.11 -4.68 7.44
N VAL A 46 -2.27 -3.74 7.88
CA VAL A 46 -2.78 -2.50 8.47
C VAL A 46 -3.50 -1.66 7.41
N LEU A 47 -2.92 -1.56 6.22
CA LEU A 47 -3.51 -0.76 5.14
C LEU A 47 -4.86 -1.33 4.69
N VAL A 48 -4.97 -2.66 4.64
CA VAL A 48 -6.23 -3.32 4.31
C VAL A 48 -7.26 -3.06 5.40
N GLU A 49 -6.87 -3.21 6.67
CA GLU A 49 -7.75 -2.97 7.79
C GLU A 49 -8.32 -1.55 7.78
N ARG A 50 -7.48 -0.58 7.40
CA ARG A 50 -7.87 0.83 7.37
C ARG A 50 -8.55 1.23 6.06
N GLY A 51 -8.66 0.32 5.10
CA GLY A 51 -9.38 0.57 3.86
C GLY A 51 -8.57 1.27 2.76
N TYR A 52 -7.27 1.47 2.98
CA TYR A 52 -6.42 2.13 1.98
C TYR A 52 -5.93 1.17 0.91
N VAL A 53 -5.91 -0.12 1.20
CA VAL A 53 -5.52 -1.17 0.27
C VAL A 53 -6.62 -2.23 0.30
N ARG A 54 -6.89 -2.84 -0.85
CA ARG A 54 -7.78 -3.99 -0.92
C ARG A 54 -6.97 -5.19 -1.37
N HIS A 55 -7.25 -6.33 -0.77
CA HIS A 55 -6.63 -7.60 -1.10
C HIS A 55 -7.49 -8.31 -2.13
N LEU A 56 -6.88 -8.76 -3.21
CA LEU A 56 -7.54 -9.53 -4.25
C LEU A 56 -7.01 -10.97 -4.14
N PRO A 57 -7.65 -11.82 -3.32
CA PRO A 57 -7.05 -13.11 -2.96
C PRO A 57 -6.89 -14.06 -4.14
N GLU A 58 -7.83 -14.06 -5.09
CA GLU A 58 -7.74 -14.96 -6.23
C GLU A 58 -6.56 -14.61 -7.13
N GLU A 59 -6.23 -13.32 -7.22
CA GLU A 59 -5.11 -12.85 -8.02
C GLU A 59 -3.82 -12.77 -7.22
N ARG A 60 -3.91 -12.90 -5.90
CA ARG A 60 -2.77 -12.74 -4.98
C ARG A 60 -2.12 -11.38 -5.15
N ARG A 61 -2.94 -10.34 -5.29
CA ARG A 61 -2.48 -8.97 -5.53
C ARG A 61 -3.17 -8.01 -4.59
N TYR A 62 -2.61 -6.81 -4.52
CA TYR A 62 -3.10 -5.75 -3.66
C TYR A 62 -3.31 -4.49 -4.49
N GLY A 63 -4.49 -3.89 -4.37
CA GLY A 63 -4.83 -2.65 -5.07
C GLY A 63 -5.20 -1.56 -4.10
N LEU A 64 -5.39 -0.35 -4.59
CA LEU A 64 -5.83 0.74 -3.74
C LEU A 64 -7.28 0.52 -3.31
N GLY A 65 -7.57 0.86 -2.05
CA GLY A 65 -8.89 0.73 -1.48
C GLY A 65 -9.67 2.04 -1.50
N LEU A 66 -10.93 1.98 -1.08
CA LEU A 66 -11.82 3.13 -1.11
C LEU A 66 -11.30 4.32 -0.28
N ALA A 67 -10.68 4.05 0.87
CA ALA A 67 -10.17 5.13 1.70
C ALA A 67 -9.12 5.97 0.98
N ALA A 68 -8.33 5.37 0.09
CA ALA A 68 -7.34 6.12 -0.69
C ALA A 68 -8.03 7.07 -1.66
N TYR A 69 -9.12 6.62 -2.28
CA TYR A 69 -9.89 7.46 -3.17
C TYR A 69 -10.50 8.64 -2.41
N GLU A 70 -11.10 8.35 -1.26
CA GLU A 70 -11.73 9.40 -0.45
C GLU A 70 -10.72 10.44 0.00
N LEU A 71 -9.54 9.99 0.40
CA LEU A 71 -8.49 10.89 0.82
C LEU A 71 -8.06 11.81 -0.33
N GLY A 72 -7.85 11.25 -1.50
CA GLY A 72 -7.48 12.03 -2.68
C GLY A 72 -8.57 13.02 -3.09
N SER A 73 -9.83 12.60 -3.00
CA SER A 73 -10.96 13.49 -3.31
C SER A 73 -11.02 14.68 -2.38
N ALA A 74 -10.71 14.47 -1.10
CA ALA A 74 -10.69 15.56 -0.13
C ALA A 74 -9.67 16.63 -0.50
N TYR A 75 -8.55 16.22 -1.08
CA TYR A 75 -7.52 17.17 -1.50
C TYR A 75 -8.02 18.13 -2.57
N GLN A 76 -8.92 17.67 -3.44
CA GLN A 76 -9.42 18.47 -4.54
C GLN A 76 -10.54 19.43 -4.16
N ARG A 77 -11.04 19.34 -2.94
CA ARG A 77 -12.14 20.20 -2.47
C ARG A 77 -11.66 21.50 -1.81
#